data_138fbb01efb09183f58873eaff97f63c
#
_entry.id   138fbb01efb09183f58873eaff97f63c
#
_cell.length_a   1.000
_cell.length_b   1.000
_cell.length_c   1.000
_cell.angle_alpha   90.00
_cell.angle_beta   90.00
_cell.angle_gamma   90.00
#
_symmetry.space_group_name_H-M   'P 1'
#
loop_
_entity.id
_entity.type
_entity.pdbx_description
1 polymer ?
#
loop_
_entity_poly.entity_id
_entity_poly.type
_entity_poly.pdbx_seq_one_letter_code
_entity_poly.pdbx_strand_id
1 'polypeptide(L)'
;GYGALANASFWQHYPTAKQYPQKWITDEELQHLGYLDDKGHVRIEGRKFIIFYVGDYDSSAWITSVLPHLWKDPERGKLPLMWCISPVLERRVPMVMDYIRRTASPNDYFAAADNGAGYLMPGMLQAPRELSGLPDGLNAWAKHCRPYYKKWGLTITGLVIDGQAPGLTDKGLECYASFSPNGI
;
A
#
# COMPACT_ATOMS: atom_id res chain seq x y z
N GLY A 1 10.17 -15.91 9.70
CA GLY A 1 10.35 -15.65 8.60
C GLY A 1 11.33 -15.94 7.47
N TYR A 2 12.63 -15.77 7.66
CA TYR A 2 13.63 -16.03 6.59
C TYR A 2 13.96 -17.52 6.36
N GLY A 3 13.52 -18.41 7.23
CA GLY A 3 13.90 -19.81 7.20
C GLY A 3 13.46 -20.57 5.92
N ALA A 4 12.53 -20.02 5.15
CA ALA A 4 12.06 -20.62 3.91
C ALA A 4 12.71 -20.04 2.64
N LEU A 5 13.54 -19.01 2.76
CA LEU A 5 14.19 -18.35 1.62
C LEU A 5 15.70 -18.62 1.67
N ALA A 6 16.13 -19.65 0.97
CA ALA A 6 17.56 -19.93 0.82
C ALA A 6 18.27 -18.74 0.16
N ASN A 7 19.44 -18.39 0.68
CA ASN A 7 20.26 -17.27 0.16
C ASN A 7 19.55 -15.91 0.18
N ALA A 8 18.78 -15.62 1.23
CA ALA A 8 18.07 -14.36 1.39
C ALA A 8 18.98 -13.13 1.24
N SER A 9 20.21 -13.20 1.76
CA SER A 9 21.23 -12.14 1.64
C SER A 9 21.66 -11.86 0.20
N PHE A 10 21.61 -12.86 -0.67
CA PHE A 10 21.86 -12.68 -2.11
C PHE A 10 20.64 -12.05 -2.78
N TRP A 11 19.44 -12.59 -2.54
CA TRP A 11 18.23 -12.17 -3.21
C TRP A 11 17.74 -10.77 -2.85
N GLN A 12 18.13 -10.25 -1.68
CA GLN A 12 17.82 -8.85 -1.31
C GLN A 12 18.49 -7.82 -2.24
N HIS A 13 19.50 -8.22 -3.01
CA HIS A 13 20.17 -7.39 -4.01
C HIS A 13 19.62 -7.58 -5.43
N TYR A 14 18.51 -8.29 -5.57
CA TYR A 14 17.87 -8.48 -6.88
C TYR A 14 17.53 -7.12 -7.50
N PRO A 15 17.93 -6.87 -8.74
CA PRO A 15 17.69 -5.59 -9.40
C PRO A 15 16.19 -5.41 -9.69
N THR A 16 15.65 -4.29 -9.28
CA THR A 16 14.27 -3.89 -9.55
C THR A 16 14.24 -2.69 -10.51
N ALA A 17 13.11 -2.46 -11.17
CA ALA A 17 12.92 -1.26 -11.96
C ALA A 17 12.97 0.00 -11.08
N LYS A 18 13.26 1.15 -11.68
CA LYS A 18 13.25 2.45 -10.99
C LYS A 18 11.86 2.83 -10.51
N GLN A 19 10.83 2.46 -11.27
CA GLN A 19 9.43 2.72 -10.97
C GLN A 19 8.55 1.60 -11.52
N TYR A 20 7.41 1.37 -10.85
CA TYR A 20 6.36 0.45 -11.23
C TYR A 20 5.04 1.23 -11.27
N PRO A 21 4.74 1.90 -12.39
CA PRO A 21 3.50 2.68 -12.50
C PRO A 21 2.28 1.78 -12.38
N GLN A 22 1.23 2.31 -11.78
CA GLN A 22 -0.07 1.69 -11.71
C GLN A 22 -1.07 2.57 -12.46
N LYS A 23 -1.92 1.95 -13.29
CA LYS A 23 -3.01 2.67 -13.93
C LYS A 23 -4.07 2.99 -12.87
N TRP A 24 -4.44 4.24 -12.78
CA TRP A 24 -5.58 4.71 -12.00
C TRP A 24 -6.66 5.20 -12.96
N ILE A 25 -7.91 5.10 -12.52
CA ILE A 25 -9.03 5.67 -13.25
C ILE A 25 -8.88 7.20 -13.29
N THR A 26 -9.15 7.81 -14.44
CA THR A 26 -9.07 9.26 -14.61
C THR A 26 -10.40 9.93 -14.27
N ASP A 27 -10.39 11.25 -14.08
CA ASP A 27 -11.61 12.03 -13.85
C ASP A 27 -12.56 11.94 -15.06
N GLU A 28 -12.01 11.90 -16.28
CA GLU A 28 -12.79 11.73 -17.50
C GLU A 28 -13.46 10.35 -17.53
N GLU A 29 -12.74 9.29 -17.13
CA GLU A 29 -13.30 7.94 -17.02
C GLU A 29 -14.39 7.91 -15.93
N LEU A 30 -14.19 8.59 -14.79
CA LEU A 30 -15.17 8.70 -13.71
C LEU A 30 -16.41 9.48 -14.14
N GLN A 31 -16.26 10.56 -14.92
CA GLN A 31 -17.37 11.31 -15.52
C GLN A 31 -18.14 10.44 -16.50
N HIS A 32 -17.46 9.73 -17.39
CA HIS A 32 -18.10 8.82 -18.35
C HIS A 32 -18.91 7.72 -17.64
N LEU A 33 -18.42 7.22 -16.51
CA LEU A 33 -19.13 6.25 -15.67
C LEU A 33 -20.23 6.88 -14.80
N GLY A 34 -20.36 8.21 -14.81
CA GLY A 34 -21.35 8.95 -14.03
C GLY A 34 -21.05 8.97 -12.53
N TYR A 35 -19.80 8.83 -12.13
CA TYR A 35 -19.34 8.99 -10.74
C TYR A 35 -18.91 10.42 -10.42
N LEU A 36 -18.61 11.21 -11.46
CA LEU A 36 -18.41 12.66 -11.36
C LEU A 36 -19.39 13.37 -12.29
N ASP A 37 -19.81 14.57 -11.95
CA ASP A 37 -20.50 15.46 -12.86
C ASP A 37 -19.50 16.32 -13.68
N ASP A 38 -20.01 17.13 -14.61
CA ASP A 38 -19.20 18.00 -15.47
C ASP A 38 -18.39 19.06 -14.69
N LYS A 39 -18.73 19.28 -13.42
CA LYS A 39 -18.03 20.19 -12.52
C LYS A 39 -17.06 19.47 -11.58
N GLY A 40 -16.93 18.16 -11.70
CA GLY A 40 -16.08 17.33 -10.86
C GLY A 40 -16.68 17.00 -9.49
N HIS A 41 -17.99 17.21 -9.27
CA HIS A 41 -18.63 16.79 -8.02
C HIS A 41 -18.92 15.29 -8.04
N VAL A 42 -18.64 14.66 -6.92
CA VAL A 42 -18.86 13.21 -6.72
C VAL A 42 -20.37 12.88 -6.71
N ARG A 43 -20.75 11.86 -7.46
CA ARG A 43 -22.12 11.34 -7.58
C ARG A 43 -22.19 9.87 -7.24
N ILE A 44 -22.29 9.60 -5.93
CA ILE A 44 -22.31 8.24 -5.39
C ILE A 44 -23.59 7.91 -4.61
N GLU A 45 -24.54 8.84 -4.53
CA GLU A 45 -25.78 8.69 -3.78
C GLU A 45 -26.56 7.48 -4.31
N GLY A 46 -27.03 6.65 -3.40
CA GLY A 46 -27.79 5.44 -3.70
C GLY A 46 -26.99 4.29 -4.34
N ARG A 47 -25.67 4.45 -4.55
CA ARG A 47 -24.80 3.41 -5.07
C ARG A 47 -24.17 2.59 -3.95
N LYS A 48 -23.93 1.31 -4.23
CA LYS A 48 -23.17 0.41 -3.34
C LYS A 48 -21.87 0.04 -4.04
N PHE A 49 -20.76 0.18 -3.33
CA PHE A 49 -19.43 -0.16 -3.80
C PHE A 49 -18.94 -1.41 -3.06
N ILE A 50 -18.38 -2.36 -3.79
CA ILE A 50 -17.79 -3.57 -3.23
C ILE A 50 -16.32 -3.57 -3.62
N ILE A 51 -15.43 -3.68 -2.64
CA ILE A 51 -13.99 -3.76 -2.83
C ILE A 51 -13.54 -5.15 -2.36
N PHE A 52 -12.90 -5.90 -3.25
CA PHE A 52 -12.23 -7.14 -2.89
C PHE A 52 -10.81 -6.84 -2.47
N TYR A 53 -10.62 -6.78 -1.17
CA TYR A 53 -9.35 -6.53 -0.53
C TYR A 53 -8.65 -7.86 -0.24
N VAL A 54 -7.43 -8.02 -0.77
CA VAL A 54 -6.57 -9.17 -0.50
C VAL A 54 -5.40 -8.66 0.32
N GLY A 55 -5.46 -8.88 1.61
CA GLY A 55 -4.56 -8.27 2.56
C GLY A 55 -3.62 -9.21 3.27
N ASP A 56 -2.92 -8.63 4.23
CA ASP A 56 -2.05 -9.28 5.19
C ASP A 56 -0.69 -9.73 4.63
N TYR A 57 -0.19 -9.00 3.63
CA TYR A 57 1.13 -9.24 3.05
C TYR A 57 2.20 -8.31 3.66
N ASP A 58 2.24 -8.26 4.98
CA ASP A 58 3.15 -7.45 5.77
C ASP A 58 4.51 -8.13 5.99
N SER A 59 4.57 -9.44 5.86
CA SER A 59 5.77 -10.20 6.15
C SER A 59 6.37 -10.88 4.91
N SER A 60 7.69 -11.01 4.92
CA SER A 60 8.41 -11.74 3.88
C SER A 60 8.00 -13.21 3.82
N ALA A 61 7.58 -13.81 4.93
CA ALA A 61 7.10 -15.20 4.95
C ALA A 61 5.80 -15.35 4.16
N TRP A 62 4.83 -14.48 4.39
CA TRP A 62 3.56 -14.51 3.69
C TRP A 62 3.71 -14.28 2.19
N ILE A 63 4.44 -13.24 1.80
CA ILE A 63 4.61 -12.88 0.38
C ILE A 63 5.41 -13.94 -0.39
N THR A 64 6.24 -14.75 0.28
CA THR A 64 7.02 -15.81 -0.37
C THR A 64 6.35 -17.18 -0.32
N SER A 65 5.45 -17.45 0.64
CA SER A 65 4.83 -18.76 0.80
C SER A 65 3.37 -18.81 0.37
N VAL A 66 2.57 -17.80 0.68
CA VAL A 66 1.12 -17.80 0.41
C VAL A 66 0.80 -17.11 -0.92
N LEU A 67 1.34 -15.92 -1.13
CA LEU A 67 1.07 -15.15 -2.34
C LEU A 67 1.31 -15.91 -3.65
N PRO A 68 2.39 -16.72 -3.83
CA PRO A 68 2.62 -17.45 -5.07
C PRO A 68 1.52 -18.46 -5.41
N HIS A 69 0.82 -19.00 -4.44
CA HIS A 69 -0.32 -19.88 -4.67
C HIS A 69 -1.52 -19.11 -5.19
N LEU A 70 -1.86 -18.00 -4.53
CA LEU A 70 -2.94 -17.11 -4.98
C LEU A 70 -2.62 -16.46 -6.32
N TRP A 71 -1.35 -16.10 -6.54
CA TRP A 71 -0.91 -15.47 -7.79
C TRP A 71 -1.03 -16.36 -9.02
N LYS A 72 -0.95 -17.67 -8.84
CA LYS A 72 -1.09 -18.69 -9.90
C LYS A 72 -2.53 -19.17 -10.10
N ASP A 73 -3.47 -18.67 -9.30
CA ASP A 73 -4.86 -19.05 -9.44
C ASP A 73 -5.37 -18.72 -10.85
N PRO A 74 -5.97 -19.68 -11.59
CA PRO A 74 -6.48 -19.45 -12.94
C PRO A 74 -7.64 -18.46 -13.00
N GLU A 75 -8.29 -18.18 -11.89
CA GLU A 75 -9.38 -17.21 -11.79
C GLU A 75 -8.84 -15.77 -11.54
N ARG A 76 -7.56 -15.62 -11.17
CA ARG A 76 -6.95 -14.30 -10.98
C ARG A 76 -7.03 -13.47 -12.28
N GLY A 77 -7.39 -12.21 -12.12
CA GLY A 77 -7.59 -11.29 -13.24
C GLY A 77 -8.99 -11.29 -13.83
N LYS A 78 -9.90 -12.20 -13.42
CA LYS A 78 -11.30 -12.16 -13.84
C LYS A 78 -12.13 -11.10 -13.11
N LEU A 79 -11.72 -10.77 -11.88
CA LEU A 79 -12.33 -9.72 -11.06
C LEU A 79 -11.25 -8.73 -10.60
N PRO A 80 -11.60 -7.44 -10.41
CA PRO A 80 -10.70 -6.49 -9.78
C PRO A 80 -10.37 -6.89 -8.35
N LEU A 81 -9.09 -7.00 -8.04
CA LEU A 81 -8.58 -7.30 -6.69
C LEU A 81 -7.62 -6.21 -6.26
N MET A 82 -7.74 -5.77 -5.01
CA MET A 82 -6.79 -4.85 -4.39
C MET A 82 -5.82 -5.62 -3.49
N TRP A 83 -4.59 -5.76 -3.94
CA TRP A 83 -3.51 -6.45 -3.23
C TRP A 83 -2.80 -5.46 -2.30
N CYS A 84 -2.88 -5.70 -1.00
CA CYS A 84 -2.27 -4.83 -0.01
C CYS A 84 -0.95 -5.40 0.46
N ILE A 85 0.15 -4.76 0.07
CA ILE A 85 1.51 -5.25 0.30
C ILE A 85 2.32 -4.15 0.95
N SER A 86 3.02 -4.46 2.05
CA SER A 86 3.93 -3.51 2.65
C SER A 86 5.11 -3.20 1.72
N PRO A 87 5.26 -1.97 1.22
CA PRO A 87 6.27 -1.66 0.21
C PRO A 87 7.71 -1.72 0.75
N VAL A 88 7.91 -1.73 2.07
CA VAL A 88 9.22 -1.92 2.69
C VAL A 88 9.80 -3.32 2.42
N LEU A 89 8.96 -4.29 2.01
CA LEU A 89 9.40 -5.64 1.65
C LEU A 89 10.35 -5.65 0.45
N GLU A 90 10.42 -4.56 -0.32
CA GLU A 90 11.43 -4.44 -1.38
C GLU A 90 12.88 -4.61 -0.87
N ARG A 91 13.13 -4.28 0.40
CA ARG A 91 14.45 -4.43 1.01
C ARG A 91 14.77 -5.87 1.43
N ARG A 92 13.78 -6.74 1.41
CA ARG A 92 13.90 -8.12 1.88
C ARG A 92 13.68 -9.14 0.79
N VAL A 93 12.67 -8.90 -0.04
CA VAL A 93 12.24 -9.81 -1.10
C VAL A 93 11.94 -9.05 -2.41
N PRO A 94 12.90 -8.24 -2.91
CA PRO A 94 12.68 -7.38 -4.08
C PRO A 94 12.26 -8.18 -5.31
N MET A 95 12.76 -9.41 -5.48
CA MET A 95 12.39 -10.27 -6.60
C MET A 95 10.91 -10.64 -6.63
N VAL A 96 10.28 -10.83 -5.46
CA VAL A 96 8.85 -11.13 -5.39
C VAL A 96 8.05 -9.89 -5.73
N MET A 97 8.44 -8.75 -5.18
CA MET A 97 7.84 -7.45 -5.49
C MET A 97 7.91 -7.13 -6.98
N ASP A 98 9.06 -7.31 -7.60
CA ASP A 98 9.25 -7.12 -9.04
C ASP A 98 8.39 -8.10 -9.85
N TYR A 99 8.37 -9.38 -9.47
CA TYR A 99 7.60 -10.41 -10.15
C TYR A 99 6.10 -10.10 -10.19
N ILE A 100 5.50 -9.78 -9.05
CA ILE A 100 4.06 -9.48 -8.98
C ILE A 100 3.70 -8.23 -9.78
N ARG A 101 4.57 -7.22 -9.77
CA ARG A 101 4.32 -5.98 -10.52
C ARG A 101 4.46 -6.16 -12.03
N ARG A 102 5.39 -6.99 -12.49
CA ARG A 102 5.57 -7.28 -13.93
C ARG A 102 4.57 -8.26 -14.50
N THR A 103 3.98 -9.10 -13.66
CA THR A 103 3.01 -10.13 -14.07
C THR A 103 1.58 -9.79 -13.65
N ALA A 104 1.34 -8.56 -13.20
CA ALA A 104 0.01 -8.08 -12.86
C ALA A 104 -0.90 -8.06 -14.08
N SER A 105 -2.14 -8.49 -13.91
CA SER A 105 -3.22 -8.34 -14.89
C SER A 105 -3.82 -6.92 -14.82
N PRO A 106 -4.63 -6.50 -15.80
CA PRO A 106 -5.35 -5.22 -15.72
C PRO A 106 -6.29 -5.08 -14.53
N ASN A 107 -6.67 -6.19 -13.89
CA ASN A 107 -7.56 -6.25 -12.74
C ASN A 107 -6.82 -6.41 -11.39
N ASP A 108 -5.48 -6.37 -11.40
CA ASP A 108 -4.68 -6.37 -10.17
C ASP A 108 -4.31 -4.93 -9.79
N TYR A 109 -4.85 -4.44 -8.70
CA TYR A 109 -4.57 -3.14 -8.12
C TYR A 109 -3.75 -3.32 -6.85
N PHE A 110 -2.89 -2.36 -6.54
CA PHE A 110 -2.00 -2.44 -5.38
C PHE A 110 -2.21 -1.25 -4.46
N ALA A 111 -2.31 -1.53 -3.17
CA ALA A 111 -2.30 -0.55 -2.11
C ALA A 111 -1.19 -0.88 -1.12
N ALA A 112 -0.77 0.09 -0.32
CA ALA A 112 0.16 -0.20 0.76
C ALA A 112 -0.59 -0.84 1.94
N ALA A 113 0.01 -1.86 2.55
CA ALA A 113 -0.45 -2.42 3.80
C ALA A 113 0.27 -1.77 5.00
N ASP A 114 -0.18 -2.06 6.21
CA ASP A 114 0.51 -1.79 7.47
C ASP A 114 0.92 -0.35 7.71
N ASN A 115 -0.01 0.57 7.55
CA ASN A 115 0.23 1.99 7.83
C ASN A 115 1.23 2.68 6.89
N GLY A 116 1.67 2.02 5.83
CA GLY A 116 2.58 2.63 4.88
C GLY A 116 3.80 1.76 4.55
N ALA A 117 5.01 2.31 4.66
CA ALA A 117 6.25 1.60 4.39
C ALA A 117 6.88 1.05 5.67
N GLY A 118 6.19 0.15 6.34
CA GLY A 118 6.63 -0.52 7.55
C GLY A 118 5.52 -0.63 8.59
N TYR A 119 5.61 -1.66 9.40
CA TYR A 119 4.66 -1.99 10.44
C TYR A 119 4.87 -1.08 11.66
N LEU A 120 4.03 -0.08 11.83
CA LEU A 120 4.06 0.82 12.99
C LEU A 120 2.66 1.40 13.25
N MET A 121 2.48 1.99 14.42
CA MET A 121 1.27 2.72 14.80
C MET A 121 1.52 4.23 14.69
N PRO A 122 1.00 4.91 13.66
CA PRO A 122 1.33 6.31 13.41
C PRO A 122 0.90 7.26 14.53
N GLY A 123 -0.18 6.92 15.23
CA GLY A 123 -0.61 7.67 16.41
C GLY A 123 0.46 7.80 17.49
N MET A 124 1.35 6.81 17.61
CA MET A 124 2.48 6.85 18.56
C MET A 124 3.62 7.77 18.11
N LEU A 125 3.57 8.28 16.89
CA LEU A 125 4.56 9.24 16.39
C LEU A 125 4.20 10.69 16.69
N GLN A 126 2.94 10.94 17.03
CA GLN A 126 2.43 12.27 17.35
C GLN A 126 2.96 12.77 18.70
N ALA A 127 3.18 14.08 18.82
CA ALA A 127 3.45 14.70 20.11
C ALA A 127 2.14 14.88 20.93
N PRO A 128 2.19 14.76 22.26
CA PRO A 128 3.36 14.39 23.07
C PRO A 128 3.70 12.88 22.97
N ARG A 129 4.99 12.56 22.91
CA ARG A 129 5.48 11.17 22.90
C ARG A 129 5.93 10.76 24.28
N GLU A 130 4.98 10.58 25.17
CA GLU A 130 5.20 10.40 26.61
C GLU A 130 6.15 9.24 26.95
N LEU A 131 6.00 8.09 26.26
CA LEU A 131 6.81 6.90 26.55
C LEU A 131 8.27 7.04 26.09
N SER A 132 8.52 7.74 25.01
CA SER A 132 9.87 7.84 24.41
C SER A 132 10.57 9.16 24.68
N GLY A 133 9.84 10.20 25.00
CA GLY A 133 10.35 11.58 25.13
C GLY A 133 10.92 12.15 23.82
N LEU A 134 10.76 11.45 22.70
CA LEU A 134 11.25 11.89 21.38
C LEU A 134 10.35 12.98 20.79
N PRO A 135 10.86 13.82 19.90
CA PRO A 135 10.03 14.78 19.18
C PRO A 135 9.03 14.10 18.25
N ASP A 136 8.05 14.88 17.76
CA ASP A 136 7.08 14.44 16.76
C ASP A 136 7.77 13.74 15.56
N GLY A 137 7.32 12.54 15.23
CA GLY A 137 7.91 11.68 14.21
C GLY A 137 7.17 11.67 12.87
N LEU A 138 6.03 12.34 12.75
CA LEU A 138 5.18 12.25 11.56
C LEU A 138 5.90 12.67 10.28
N ASN A 139 6.63 13.78 10.31
CA ASN A 139 7.38 14.25 9.13
C ASN A 139 8.50 13.27 8.73
N ALA A 140 9.19 12.68 9.70
CA ALA A 140 10.23 11.68 9.44
C ALA A 140 9.61 10.43 8.80
N TRP A 141 8.44 10.01 9.27
CA TRP A 141 7.70 8.90 8.72
C TRP A 141 7.19 9.16 7.30
N ALA A 142 6.58 10.33 7.04
CA ALA A 142 6.20 10.71 5.69
C ALA A 142 7.39 10.72 4.72
N LYS A 143 8.52 11.28 5.16
CA LYS A 143 9.77 11.28 4.38
C LYS A 143 10.25 9.86 4.07
N HIS A 144 10.08 8.93 5.01
CA HIS A 144 10.38 7.52 4.82
C HIS A 144 9.43 6.85 3.82
N CYS A 145 8.13 7.09 3.90
CA CYS A 145 7.12 6.45 3.05
C CYS A 145 7.16 6.91 1.59
N ARG A 146 7.33 8.20 1.34
CA ARG A 146 7.26 8.79 -0.01
C ARG A 146 8.06 8.07 -1.10
N PRO A 147 9.36 7.72 -0.92
CA PRO A 147 10.13 7.04 -1.96
C PRO A 147 9.57 5.67 -2.33
N TYR A 148 9.04 4.93 -1.35
CA TYR A 148 8.42 3.63 -1.59
C TYR A 148 7.12 3.76 -2.39
N TYR A 149 6.23 4.68 -1.98
CA TYR A 149 4.98 4.93 -2.69
C TYR A 149 5.23 5.36 -4.13
N LYS A 150 6.16 6.30 -4.32
CA LYS A 150 6.56 6.76 -5.66
C LYS A 150 7.11 5.62 -6.51
N LYS A 151 8.01 4.79 -5.97
CA LYS A 151 8.62 3.69 -6.71
C LYS A 151 7.58 2.63 -7.11
N TRP A 152 6.71 2.26 -6.19
CA TRP A 152 5.75 1.17 -6.39
C TRP A 152 4.40 1.64 -6.95
N GLY A 153 4.25 2.95 -7.25
CA GLY A 153 3.02 3.51 -7.82
C GLY A 153 1.83 3.42 -6.87
N LEU A 154 2.08 3.52 -5.57
CA LEU A 154 1.04 3.42 -4.55
C LEU A 154 0.47 4.80 -4.22
N THR A 155 -0.85 4.90 -4.05
CA THR A 155 -1.56 6.13 -3.70
C THR A 155 -2.62 5.92 -2.63
N ILE A 156 -2.79 4.67 -2.20
CA ILE A 156 -3.74 4.26 -1.16
C ILE A 156 -3.00 3.46 -0.09
N THR A 157 -3.31 3.73 1.17
CA THR A 157 -2.95 2.87 2.30
C THR A 157 -4.18 2.05 2.68
N GLY A 158 -4.12 0.75 2.44
CA GLY A 158 -5.30 -0.11 2.53
C GLY A 158 -5.64 -0.60 3.93
N LEU A 159 -4.73 -0.48 4.89
CA LEU A 159 -4.93 -0.92 6.26
C LEU A 159 -4.14 -0.03 7.21
N VAL A 160 -4.85 0.56 8.17
CA VAL A 160 -4.26 1.31 9.27
C VAL A 160 -4.43 0.54 10.56
N ILE A 161 -3.32 0.28 11.24
CA ILE A 161 -3.30 -0.42 12.52
C ILE A 161 -3.13 0.60 13.63
N ASP A 162 -4.17 0.79 14.44
CA ASP A 162 -4.14 1.71 15.57
C ASP A 162 -3.57 1.05 16.82
N GLY A 163 -3.98 -0.19 17.07
CA GLY A 163 -3.61 -0.90 18.29
C GLY A 163 -4.03 -0.14 19.56
N GLN A 164 -3.05 0.19 20.38
CA GLN A 164 -3.23 1.02 21.58
C GLN A 164 -2.76 2.47 21.39
N ALA A 165 -2.49 2.88 20.14
CA ALA A 165 -2.06 4.22 19.84
C ALA A 165 -3.22 5.22 20.00
N PRO A 166 -2.93 6.48 20.33
CA PRO A 166 -3.89 7.56 20.20
C PRO A 166 -4.40 7.67 18.74
N GLY A 167 -5.66 8.06 18.57
CA GLY A 167 -6.20 8.36 17.24
C GLY A 167 -5.38 9.42 16.51
N LEU A 168 -5.42 9.38 15.17
CA LEU A 168 -4.72 10.37 14.36
C LEU A 168 -5.36 11.75 14.52
N THR A 169 -4.51 12.75 14.71
CA THR A 169 -4.87 14.16 14.62
C THR A 169 -4.97 14.60 13.15
N ASP A 170 -5.52 15.79 12.90
CA ASP A 170 -5.53 16.40 11.55
C ASP A 170 -4.12 16.43 10.94
N LYS A 171 -3.11 16.78 11.74
CA LYS A 171 -1.70 16.72 11.32
C LYS A 171 -1.27 15.30 10.90
N GLY A 172 -1.75 14.28 11.60
CA GLY A 172 -1.51 12.88 11.25
C GLY A 172 -2.17 12.51 9.92
N LEU A 173 -3.40 12.96 9.71
CA LEU A 173 -4.15 12.74 8.46
C LEU A 173 -3.49 13.49 7.29
N GLU A 174 -3.08 14.75 7.48
CA GLU A 174 -2.31 15.50 6.48
C GLU A 174 -0.98 14.82 6.13
N CYS A 175 -0.33 14.24 7.13
CA CYS A 175 0.89 13.44 6.92
C CYS A 175 0.62 12.27 5.97
N TYR A 176 -0.47 11.52 6.17
CA TYR A 176 -0.89 10.46 5.26
C TYR A 176 -1.19 11.01 3.85
N ALA A 177 -2.01 12.03 3.74
CA ALA A 177 -2.38 12.63 2.46
C ALA A 177 -1.15 13.03 1.62
N SER A 178 -0.03 13.36 2.29
CA SER A 178 1.21 13.75 1.62
C SER A 178 1.90 12.64 0.83
N PHE A 179 1.56 11.38 1.06
CA PHE A 179 2.12 10.22 0.32
C PHE A 179 1.06 9.19 -0.08
N SER A 180 -0.15 9.25 0.48
CA SER A 180 -1.31 8.40 0.18
C SER A 180 -2.51 9.27 -0.24
N PRO A 181 -2.41 9.99 -1.38
CA PRO A 181 -3.37 11.04 -1.73
C PRO A 181 -4.77 10.54 -2.08
N ASN A 182 -4.92 9.25 -2.40
CA ASN A 182 -6.21 8.66 -2.77
C ASN A 182 -6.90 7.93 -1.61
N GLY A 183 -6.34 8.00 -0.40
CA GLY A 183 -7.01 7.54 0.82
C GLY A 183 -6.18 6.63 1.74
N ILE A 184 -6.79 6.40 2.88
CA ILE A 184 -6.37 5.47 3.93
C ILE A 184 -7.59 4.70 4.40
#